data_84593a3df96a829ab10fcb068fe217d8
#
_entry.id   84593a3df96a829ab10fcb068fe217d8
#
_cell.length_a   1.000
_cell.length_b   1.000
_cell.length_c   1.000
_cell.angle_alpha   90.00
_cell.angle_beta   90.00
_cell.angle_gamma   90.00
#
_symmetry.space_group_name_H-M   'P 1'
#
loop_
_entity.id
_entity.type
_entity.pdbx_description
1 polymer ?
#
loop_
_entity_poly.entity_id
_entity_poly.type
_entity_poly.pdbx_seq_one_letter_code
_entity_poly.pdbx_strand_id
1 'polypeptide(L)'
;MIQTIRKAWGIPELRKKIIFTLLILLIFRIGNAITVPYVNTDALKLQLDMMGATILGLYNVMSGGAFANATVFALSIRPYINASIIIQLLTVAIPALERLARDGGEEGKKKIQSITRYTTVGIAVLQAIGYYMMMKNYNLLVSDATGIWPALVIIVTFIAGSSFVMWMGEQVTEFGVGNGISIILFAGILSRVPVMVSQGVAFGMQKATNWLWVALLIVAMLALVVFIVFINDAERRIPVQYAKRQVGRKMYGGQSTHLPMKVNMSGVLPVIFAQSIASLPITIWTFIGIPTQDKSPVAYAIYQAIDTKSVIYMVVYFIMIIGFSYFYSSIQFNPVEIANNLKKQGGFIPGFRPGKPTVDFIKKVLNKINLFGAIYLGIVAICPLILGKLVGNSSLAIGGTSVIIVVGVALETVKALESQMLMRQYKGFLE
;
A
#
# COMPACT_ATOMS: atom_id res chain seq x y z
N MET A 1 -12.32 3.82 17.73
CA MET A 1 -10.94 4.26 17.45
C MET A 1 -10.33 5.10 18.57
N ILE A 2 -10.86 6.30 18.90
CA ILE A 2 -10.26 7.17 19.94
C ILE A 2 -10.24 6.47 21.31
N GLN A 3 -11.32 5.78 21.68
CA GLN A 3 -11.38 5.01 22.93
C GLN A 3 -10.37 3.85 22.96
N THR A 4 -10.14 3.19 21.82
CA THR A 4 -9.16 2.10 21.69
C THR A 4 -7.74 2.62 21.90
N ILE A 5 -7.39 3.75 21.28
CA ILE A 5 -6.09 4.41 21.45
C ILE A 5 -5.89 4.85 22.90
N ARG A 6 -6.92 5.44 23.52
CA ARG A 6 -6.87 5.87 24.93
C ARG A 6 -6.66 4.68 25.89
N LYS A 7 -7.34 3.56 25.65
CA LYS A 7 -7.16 2.33 26.44
C LYS A 7 -5.77 1.72 26.23
N ALA A 8 -5.29 1.68 24.97
CA ALA A 8 -3.94 1.20 24.67
C ALA A 8 -2.85 2.03 25.33
N TRP A 9 -3.03 3.37 25.45
CA TRP A 9 -2.10 4.26 26.13
C TRP A 9 -1.97 3.97 27.64
N GLY A 10 -3.02 3.44 28.27
CA GLY A 10 -3.00 3.02 29.67
C GLY A 10 -2.13 1.78 29.93
N ILE A 11 -1.77 1.01 28.91
CA ILE A 11 -0.96 -0.20 29.04
C ILE A 11 0.50 0.17 28.78
N PRO A 12 1.43 0.04 29.79
CA PRO A 12 2.80 0.54 29.67
C PRO A 12 3.58 0.01 28.46
N GLU A 13 3.40 -1.26 28.10
CA GLU A 13 4.11 -1.88 26.98
C GLU A 13 3.59 -1.40 25.62
N LEU A 14 2.26 -1.24 25.48
CA LEU A 14 1.67 -0.69 24.25
C LEU A 14 2.05 0.78 24.09
N ARG A 15 2.10 1.52 25.20
CA ARG A 15 2.59 2.90 25.19
C ARG A 15 4.02 2.99 24.68
N LYS A 16 4.94 2.10 25.12
CA LYS A 16 6.32 2.05 24.60
C LYS A 16 6.35 1.80 23.09
N LYS A 17 5.54 0.87 22.57
CA LYS A 17 5.44 0.58 21.13
C LYS A 17 4.91 1.76 20.35
N ILE A 18 3.89 2.45 20.87
CA ILE A 18 3.32 3.66 20.23
C ILE A 18 4.36 4.77 20.18
N ILE A 19 5.06 5.04 21.31
CA ILE A 19 6.11 6.05 21.38
C ILE A 19 7.24 5.73 20.41
N PHE A 20 7.69 4.46 20.35
CA PHE A 20 8.70 4.02 19.40
C PHE A 20 8.29 4.27 17.95
N THR A 21 7.05 3.93 17.59
CA THR A 21 6.50 4.19 16.25
C THR A 21 6.51 5.69 15.94
N LEU A 22 6.05 6.54 16.86
CA LEU A 22 6.04 7.98 16.68
C LEU A 22 7.46 8.56 16.53
N LEU A 23 8.43 8.04 17.28
CA LEU A 23 9.82 8.45 17.18
C LEU A 23 10.41 8.12 15.80
N ILE A 24 10.17 6.93 15.28
CA ILE A 24 10.59 6.56 13.92
C ILE A 24 9.93 7.46 12.87
N LEU A 25 8.64 7.77 13.01
CA LEU A 25 7.95 8.69 12.11
C LEU A 25 8.53 10.12 12.17
N LEU A 26 8.95 10.56 13.33
CA LEU A 26 9.64 11.85 13.50
C LEU A 26 10.99 11.84 12.77
N ILE A 27 11.79 10.78 12.91
CA ILE A 27 13.07 10.63 12.18
C ILE A 27 12.80 10.63 10.66
N PHE A 28 11.78 9.87 10.22
CA PHE A 28 11.37 9.87 8.81
C PHE A 28 11.00 11.28 8.32
N ARG A 29 10.33 12.08 9.15
CA ARG A 29 9.95 13.45 8.80
C ARG A 29 11.14 14.39 8.73
N ILE A 30 12.11 14.26 9.64
CA ILE A 30 13.36 15.03 9.62
C ILE A 30 14.15 14.71 8.34
N GLY A 31 14.31 13.44 7.99
CA GLY A 31 15.01 13.05 6.76
C GLY A 31 14.34 13.56 5.48
N ASN A 32 13.00 13.73 5.49
CA ASN A 32 12.27 14.34 4.38
C ASN A 32 12.51 15.88 4.25
N ALA A 33 13.14 16.50 5.21
CA ALA A 33 13.52 17.92 5.16
C ALA A 33 14.98 18.14 4.69
N ILE A 34 15.81 17.10 4.67
CA ILE A 34 17.23 17.19 4.28
C ILE A 34 17.32 16.98 2.77
N THR A 35 17.67 18.04 2.03
CA THR A 35 17.85 17.99 0.58
C THR A 35 19.22 17.45 0.19
N VAL A 36 19.27 16.74 -0.94
CA VAL A 36 20.53 16.23 -1.49
C VAL A 36 21.32 17.39 -2.11
N PRO A 37 22.66 17.47 -1.91
CA PRO A 37 23.48 18.49 -2.53
C PRO A 37 23.46 18.40 -4.06
N TYR A 38 23.85 19.48 -4.72
CA TYR A 38 23.95 19.61 -6.18
C TYR A 38 22.63 19.60 -6.97
N VAL A 39 21.46 19.63 -6.31
CA VAL A 39 20.15 19.68 -6.96
C VAL A 39 19.48 21.04 -6.74
N ASN A 40 18.96 21.63 -7.82
CA ASN A 40 18.13 22.83 -7.74
C ASN A 40 16.67 22.43 -7.41
N THR A 41 16.33 22.50 -6.12
CA THR A 41 15.02 22.07 -5.61
C THR A 41 13.87 22.93 -6.12
N ASP A 42 14.09 24.22 -6.36
CA ASP A 42 13.03 25.12 -6.81
C ASP A 42 12.71 24.89 -8.29
N ALA A 43 13.73 24.69 -9.13
CA ALA A 43 13.53 24.29 -10.51
C ALA A 43 12.83 22.91 -10.61
N LEU A 44 13.18 21.96 -9.74
CA LEU A 44 12.54 20.64 -9.69
C LEU A 44 11.06 20.72 -9.30
N LYS A 45 10.69 21.55 -8.32
CA LYS A 45 9.28 21.78 -7.94
C LYS A 45 8.49 22.37 -9.11
N LEU A 46 9.00 23.43 -9.74
CA LEU A 46 8.37 24.04 -10.90
C LEU A 46 8.16 23.05 -12.04
N GLN A 47 9.17 22.23 -12.32
CA GLN A 47 9.08 21.21 -13.37
C GLN A 47 8.03 20.16 -13.06
N LEU A 48 7.95 19.69 -11.81
CA LEU A 48 6.94 18.72 -11.38
C LEU A 48 5.53 19.32 -11.38
N ASP A 49 5.38 20.58 -11.02
CA ASP A 49 4.10 21.28 -11.07
C ASP A 49 3.64 21.48 -12.53
N MET A 50 4.56 21.78 -13.45
CA MET A 50 4.27 21.86 -14.90
C MET A 50 3.88 20.51 -15.49
N MET A 51 4.53 19.42 -15.05
CA MET A 51 4.18 18.06 -15.46
C MET A 51 2.80 17.62 -14.94
N GLY A 52 2.26 18.35 -13.96
CA GLY A 52 0.91 18.14 -13.44
C GLY A 52 0.72 16.77 -12.80
N ALA A 53 -0.48 16.22 -12.93
CA ALA A 53 -0.84 14.92 -12.34
C ALA A 53 -0.32 13.74 -13.18
N THR A 54 0.99 13.66 -13.26
CA THR A 54 1.69 12.48 -13.77
C THR A 54 1.96 11.49 -12.62
N ILE A 55 2.49 10.33 -12.97
CA ILE A 55 2.95 9.34 -12.00
C ILE A 55 3.96 9.91 -10.99
N LEU A 56 4.73 10.93 -11.38
CA LEU A 56 5.68 11.60 -10.50
C LEU A 56 4.97 12.39 -9.38
N GLY A 57 3.80 12.98 -9.67
CA GLY A 57 2.97 13.61 -8.65
C GLY A 57 2.50 12.61 -7.59
N LEU A 58 2.10 11.39 -8.00
CA LEU A 58 1.77 10.33 -7.07
C LEU A 58 2.99 9.94 -6.22
N TYR A 59 4.14 9.81 -6.85
CA TYR A 59 5.40 9.52 -6.14
C TYR A 59 5.71 10.58 -5.09
N ASN A 60 5.46 11.85 -5.42
CA ASN A 60 5.62 12.96 -4.50
C ASN A 60 4.62 12.89 -3.33
N VAL A 61 3.39 12.48 -3.57
CA VAL A 61 2.38 12.29 -2.50
C VAL A 61 2.78 11.14 -1.56
N MET A 62 3.15 9.99 -2.11
CA MET A 62 3.53 8.81 -1.31
C MET A 62 4.82 9.02 -0.51
N SER A 63 5.75 9.83 -1.01
CA SER A 63 6.98 10.20 -0.30
C SER A 63 6.80 11.35 0.71
N GLY A 64 5.59 11.92 0.81
CA GLY A 64 5.34 13.06 1.69
C GLY A 64 5.99 14.37 1.24
N GLY A 65 6.22 14.55 -0.08
CA GLY A 65 6.90 15.70 -0.66
C GLY A 65 8.41 15.56 -0.82
N ALA A 66 8.98 14.45 -0.35
CA ALA A 66 10.41 14.18 -0.44
C ALA A 66 10.92 14.11 -1.88
N PHE A 67 10.10 13.57 -2.80
CA PHE A 67 10.45 13.47 -4.21
C PHE A 67 10.59 14.85 -4.87
N ALA A 68 9.64 15.76 -4.71
CA ALA A 68 9.72 17.10 -5.30
C ALA A 68 10.83 17.98 -4.70
N ASN A 69 11.29 17.66 -3.50
CA ASN A 69 12.38 18.39 -2.84
C ASN A 69 13.75 17.71 -3.02
N ALA A 70 13.83 16.60 -3.79
CA ALA A 70 15.03 15.78 -3.93
C ALA A 70 15.73 15.54 -2.58
N THR A 71 14.98 15.11 -1.57
CA THR A 71 15.53 14.88 -0.23
C THR A 71 16.22 13.51 -0.15
N VAL A 72 16.95 13.25 0.91
CA VAL A 72 17.61 11.97 1.17
C VAL A 72 16.62 10.80 1.06
N PHE A 73 15.35 11.00 1.44
CA PHE A 73 14.30 9.99 1.36
C PHE A 73 13.39 10.14 0.12
N ALA A 74 13.87 10.76 -0.97
CA ALA A 74 13.08 10.97 -2.18
C ALA A 74 12.51 9.68 -2.79
N LEU A 75 13.26 8.57 -2.79
CA LEU A 75 12.77 7.27 -3.22
C LEU A 75 11.80 6.62 -2.21
N SER A 76 11.82 7.07 -0.94
CA SER A 76 10.96 6.56 0.12
C SER A 76 11.04 5.03 0.24
N ILE A 77 9.93 4.34 0.52
CA ILE A 77 9.84 2.89 0.69
C ILE A 77 9.53 2.14 -0.63
N ARG A 78 9.40 2.86 -1.77
CA ARG A 78 8.99 2.27 -3.05
C ARG A 78 9.90 1.16 -3.57
N PRO A 79 11.25 1.26 -3.53
CA PRO A 79 12.10 0.17 -3.95
C PRO A 79 11.80 -1.13 -3.19
N TYR A 80 11.50 -1.02 -1.89
CA TYR A 80 11.13 -2.18 -1.06
C TYR A 80 9.77 -2.76 -1.46
N ILE A 81 8.77 -1.91 -1.72
CA ILE A 81 7.45 -2.38 -2.18
C ILE A 81 7.61 -3.15 -3.48
N ASN A 82 8.33 -2.60 -4.46
CA ASN A 82 8.56 -3.25 -5.73
C ASN A 82 9.33 -4.58 -5.57
N ALA A 83 10.36 -4.61 -4.72
CA ALA A 83 11.10 -5.82 -4.39
C ALA A 83 10.20 -6.89 -3.75
N SER A 84 9.38 -6.49 -2.78
CA SER A 84 8.45 -7.38 -2.10
C SER A 84 7.45 -8.01 -3.07
N ILE A 85 6.92 -7.21 -4.01
CA ILE A 85 6.02 -7.70 -5.07
C ILE A 85 6.74 -8.75 -5.94
N ILE A 86 7.93 -8.42 -6.42
CA ILE A 86 8.71 -9.32 -7.28
C ILE A 86 9.00 -10.63 -6.55
N ILE A 87 9.47 -10.55 -5.30
CA ILE A 87 9.78 -11.76 -4.53
C ILE A 87 8.52 -12.59 -4.23
N GLN A 88 7.38 -11.96 -3.91
CA GLN A 88 6.12 -12.67 -3.73
C GLN A 88 5.64 -13.37 -5.01
N LEU A 89 5.78 -12.74 -6.16
CA LEU A 89 5.49 -13.38 -7.45
C LEU A 89 6.45 -14.54 -7.72
N LEU A 90 7.74 -14.37 -7.45
CA LEU A 90 8.75 -15.41 -7.63
C LEU A 90 8.58 -16.58 -6.66
N THR A 91 8.08 -16.36 -5.44
CA THR A 91 7.77 -17.47 -4.50
C THR A 91 6.65 -18.38 -5.00
N VAL A 92 5.77 -17.88 -5.87
CA VAL A 92 4.74 -18.73 -6.51
C VAL A 92 5.27 -19.37 -7.80
N ALA A 93 6.13 -18.67 -8.54
CA ALA A 93 6.65 -19.12 -9.83
C ALA A 93 7.80 -20.13 -9.70
N ILE A 94 8.63 -20.01 -8.65
CA ILE A 94 9.84 -20.81 -8.46
C ILE A 94 9.61 -21.83 -7.32
N PRO A 95 9.58 -23.16 -7.61
CA PRO A 95 9.31 -24.18 -6.59
C PRO A 95 10.30 -24.18 -5.41
N ALA A 96 11.56 -23.78 -5.65
CA ALA A 96 12.55 -23.68 -4.58
C ALA A 96 12.22 -22.59 -3.56
N LEU A 97 11.72 -21.42 -4.03
CA LEU A 97 11.27 -20.33 -3.16
C LEU A 97 9.93 -20.66 -2.49
N GLU A 98 9.04 -21.39 -3.17
CA GLU A 98 7.77 -21.84 -2.59
C GLU A 98 8.02 -22.77 -1.39
N ARG A 99 8.91 -23.77 -1.54
CA ARG A 99 9.31 -24.66 -0.44
C ARG A 99 9.93 -23.87 0.71
N LEU A 100 10.79 -22.91 0.42
CA LEU A 100 11.39 -22.06 1.43
C LEU A 100 10.34 -21.23 2.20
N ALA A 101 9.29 -20.76 1.51
CA ALA A 101 8.21 -19.97 2.11
C ALA A 101 7.26 -20.80 2.96
N ARG A 102 6.93 -22.04 2.53
CA ARG A 102 5.93 -22.89 3.18
C ARG A 102 6.53 -23.85 4.21
N ASP A 103 7.63 -24.51 3.83
CA ASP A 103 8.22 -25.60 4.61
C ASP A 103 9.40 -25.12 5.48
N GLY A 104 9.99 -23.98 5.15
CA GLY A 104 11.18 -23.43 5.83
C GLY A 104 10.93 -22.82 7.20
N GLY A 105 9.68 -22.75 7.68
CA GLY A 105 9.34 -22.17 8.99
C GLY A 105 9.89 -20.76 9.18
N GLU A 106 10.38 -20.44 10.38
CA GLU A 106 10.94 -19.11 10.69
C GLU A 106 12.27 -18.80 9.98
N GLU A 107 13.10 -19.83 9.74
CA GLU A 107 14.35 -19.65 8.98
C GLU A 107 14.08 -19.35 7.51
N GLY A 108 13.10 -20.04 6.91
CA GLY A 108 12.68 -19.77 5.54
C GLY A 108 12.17 -18.36 5.35
N LYS A 109 11.34 -17.87 6.27
CA LYS A 109 10.84 -16.49 6.25
C LYS A 109 11.99 -15.48 6.35
N LYS A 110 12.98 -15.69 7.24
CA LYS A 110 14.16 -14.83 7.37
C LYS A 110 15.00 -14.81 6.09
N LYS A 111 15.18 -15.96 5.43
CA LYS A 111 15.89 -16.03 4.14
C LYS A 111 15.17 -15.25 3.04
N ILE A 112 13.85 -15.40 2.92
CA ILE A 112 13.04 -14.63 1.96
C ILE A 112 13.13 -13.12 2.25
N GLN A 113 13.07 -12.72 3.51
CA GLN A 113 13.24 -11.33 3.89
C GLN A 113 14.63 -10.80 3.52
N SER A 114 15.69 -11.58 3.69
CA SER A 114 17.04 -11.21 3.27
C SER A 114 17.14 -11.05 1.75
N ILE A 115 16.55 -11.96 0.98
CA ILE A 115 16.48 -11.85 -0.48
C ILE A 115 15.73 -10.57 -0.89
N THR A 116 14.63 -10.28 -0.22
CA THR A 116 13.85 -9.04 -0.46
C THR A 116 14.68 -7.79 -0.17
N ARG A 117 15.49 -7.76 0.89
CA ARG A 117 16.41 -6.65 1.21
C ARG A 117 17.44 -6.44 0.11
N TYR A 118 18.13 -7.49 -0.36
CA TYR A 118 19.10 -7.38 -1.45
C TYR A 118 18.46 -6.92 -2.76
N THR A 119 17.30 -7.47 -3.10
CA THR A 119 16.52 -7.04 -4.27
C THR A 119 16.11 -5.57 -4.15
N THR A 120 15.75 -5.12 -2.95
CA THR A 120 15.41 -3.71 -2.67
C THR A 120 16.56 -2.78 -3.00
N VAL A 121 17.77 -3.12 -2.56
CA VAL A 121 18.98 -2.32 -2.87
C VAL A 121 19.22 -2.29 -4.37
N GLY A 122 19.11 -3.44 -5.08
CA GLY A 122 19.25 -3.49 -6.53
C GLY A 122 18.24 -2.59 -7.27
N ILE A 123 16.97 -2.62 -6.85
CA ILE A 123 15.93 -1.75 -7.42
C ILE A 123 16.18 -0.28 -7.05
N ALA A 124 16.65 0.00 -5.83
CA ALA A 124 17.00 1.36 -5.40
C ALA A 124 18.11 1.96 -6.27
N VAL A 125 19.13 1.16 -6.65
CA VAL A 125 20.20 1.58 -7.59
C VAL A 125 19.59 1.98 -8.92
N LEU A 126 18.74 1.12 -9.52
CA LEU A 126 18.10 1.42 -10.81
C LEU A 126 17.26 2.68 -10.76
N GLN A 127 16.46 2.85 -9.69
CA GLN A 127 15.59 4.03 -9.52
C GLN A 127 16.40 5.30 -9.23
N ALA A 128 17.49 5.21 -8.46
CA ALA A 128 18.37 6.35 -8.19
C ALA A 128 19.08 6.84 -9.46
N ILE A 129 19.57 5.91 -10.29
CA ILE A 129 20.17 6.25 -11.60
C ILE A 129 19.12 6.91 -12.50
N GLY A 130 17.91 6.33 -12.57
CA GLY A 130 16.83 6.88 -13.38
C GLY A 130 16.43 8.29 -12.92
N TYR A 131 16.35 8.52 -11.60
CA TYR A 131 16.02 9.83 -11.06
C TYR A 131 17.14 10.86 -11.31
N TYR A 132 18.41 10.45 -11.20
CA TYR A 132 19.53 11.28 -11.59
C TYR A 132 19.49 11.64 -13.09
N MET A 133 19.23 10.65 -13.98
CA MET A 133 19.10 10.90 -15.41
C MET A 133 17.97 11.89 -15.73
N MET A 134 16.83 11.75 -15.06
CA MET A 134 15.72 12.69 -15.18
C MET A 134 16.18 14.11 -14.80
N MET A 135 16.82 14.29 -13.64
CA MET A 135 17.31 15.60 -13.22
C MET A 135 18.31 16.21 -14.21
N LYS A 136 19.20 15.39 -14.76
CA LYS A 136 20.18 15.81 -15.79
C LYS A 136 19.48 16.23 -17.09
N ASN A 137 18.52 15.44 -17.58
CA ASN A 137 17.81 15.71 -18.84
C ASN A 137 16.99 17.02 -18.80
N TYR A 138 16.46 17.37 -17.62
CA TYR A 138 15.68 18.59 -17.42
C TYR A 138 16.52 19.76 -16.89
N ASN A 139 17.87 19.67 -16.88
CA ASN A 139 18.78 20.70 -16.38
C ASN A 139 18.44 21.18 -14.95
N LEU A 140 18.09 20.25 -14.06
CA LEU A 140 17.72 20.52 -12.67
C LEU A 140 18.91 20.43 -11.70
N LEU A 141 20.12 20.19 -12.22
CA LEU A 141 21.35 20.17 -11.45
C LEU A 141 21.93 21.60 -11.37
N VAL A 142 22.66 21.87 -10.29
CA VAL A 142 23.42 23.13 -10.18
C VAL A 142 24.50 23.18 -11.26
N SER A 143 24.79 24.36 -11.81
CA SER A 143 25.62 24.56 -13.00
C SER A 143 26.98 23.84 -12.98
N ASP A 144 27.57 23.66 -11.80
CA ASP A 144 28.89 23.01 -11.63
C ASP A 144 28.79 21.50 -11.34
N ALA A 145 27.59 20.91 -11.33
CA ALA A 145 27.34 19.55 -10.88
C ALA A 145 27.23 18.51 -12.01
N THR A 146 27.90 18.76 -13.15
CA THR A 146 27.86 17.84 -14.32
C THR A 146 28.90 16.71 -14.28
N GLY A 147 29.75 16.69 -13.26
CA GLY A 147 30.83 15.69 -13.12
C GLY A 147 30.37 14.32 -12.59
N ILE A 148 31.29 13.34 -12.63
CA ILE A 148 31.05 11.98 -12.10
C ILE A 148 30.86 12.01 -10.59
N TRP A 149 31.60 12.86 -9.88
CA TRP A 149 31.53 12.96 -8.42
C TRP A 149 30.15 13.40 -7.89
N PRO A 150 29.54 14.49 -8.37
CA PRO A 150 28.16 14.86 -7.99
C PRO A 150 27.15 13.75 -8.33
N ALA A 151 27.29 13.07 -9.48
CA ALA A 151 26.42 11.98 -9.85
C ALA A 151 26.49 10.83 -8.83
N LEU A 152 27.69 10.43 -8.43
CA LEU A 152 27.92 9.38 -7.45
C LEU A 152 27.33 9.77 -6.08
N VAL A 153 27.58 11.00 -5.62
CA VAL A 153 27.03 11.49 -4.34
C VAL A 153 25.51 11.46 -4.34
N ILE A 154 24.85 11.93 -5.40
CA ILE A 154 23.37 11.94 -5.51
C ILE A 154 22.83 10.51 -5.50
N ILE A 155 23.38 9.62 -6.32
CA ILE A 155 22.90 8.24 -6.46
C ILE A 155 23.09 7.47 -5.15
N VAL A 156 24.28 7.54 -4.53
CA VAL A 156 24.57 6.85 -3.27
C VAL A 156 23.68 7.38 -2.14
N THR A 157 23.43 8.69 -2.09
CA THR A 157 22.55 9.29 -1.08
C THR A 157 21.11 8.76 -1.20
N PHE A 158 20.57 8.64 -2.41
CA PHE A 158 19.22 8.08 -2.61
C PHE A 158 19.14 6.58 -2.24
N ILE A 159 20.19 5.79 -2.57
CA ILE A 159 20.24 4.38 -2.21
C ILE A 159 20.32 4.24 -0.69
N ALA A 160 21.20 4.98 -0.03
CA ALA A 160 21.36 4.96 1.42
C ALA A 160 20.05 5.38 2.12
N GLY A 161 19.42 6.47 1.65
CA GLY A 161 18.15 6.94 2.17
C GLY A 161 17.03 5.93 2.05
N SER A 162 16.87 5.29 0.90
CA SER A 162 15.85 4.26 0.69
C SER A 162 16.11 3.01 1.56
N SER A 163 17.37 2.58 1.68
CA SER A 163 17.75 1.46 2.53
C SER A 163 17.48 1.75 4.01
N PHE A 164 17.73 2.98 4.44
CA PHE A 164 17.43 3.42 5.81
C PHE A 164 15.93 3.48 6.08
N VAL A 165 15.11 3.96 5.14
CA VAL A 165 13.64 3.94 5.25
C VAL A 165 13.11 2.51 5.32
N MET A 166 13.66 1.59 4.51
CA MET A 166 13.34 0.16 4.61
C MET A 166 13.62 -0.38 6.00
N TRP A 167 14.81 -0.13 6.54
CA TRP A 167 15.20 -0.55 7.89
C TRP A 167 14.26 0.03 8.95
N MET A 168 13.91 1.33 8.86
CA MET A 168 12.93 1.95 9.77
C MET A 168 11.57 1.25 9.71
N GLY A 169 11.09 0.88 8.51
CA GLY A 169 9.84 0.13 8.34
C GLY A 169 9.87 -1.24 9.01
N GLU A 170 10.98 -1.95 8.90
CA GLU A 170 11.17 -3.24 9.59
C GLU A 170 11.22 -3.09 11.10
N GLN A 171 11.92 -2.07 11.62
CA GLN A 171 11.97 -1.77 13.06
C GLN A 171 10.58 -1.48 13.63
N VAL A 172 9.75 -0.71 12.92
CA VAL A 172 8.37 -0.45 13.35
C VAL A 172 7.53 -1.73 13.33
N THR A 173 7.74 -2.62 12.36
CA THR A 173 7.03 -3.91 12.31
C THR A 173 7.40 -4.82 13.49
N GLU A 174 8.67 -4.82 13.91
CA GLU A 174 9.18 -5.69 14.97
C GLU A 174 8.90 -5.12 16.37
N PHE A 175 9.20 -3.85 16.60
CA PHE A 175 9.13 -3.22 17.92
C PHE A 175 7.99 -2.22 18.10
N GLY A 176 7.30 -1.86 17.02
CA GLY A 176 6.23 -0.87 17.02
C GLY A 176 4.82 -1.48 17.01
N VAL A 177 3.92 -0.79 16.34
CA VAL A 177 2.51 -1.14 16.18
C VAL A 177 2.21 -1.44 14.71
N GLY A 178 1.62 -2.59 14.42
CA GLY A 178 1.15 -2.93 13.08
C GLY A 178 2.27 -3.11 12.05
N ASN A 179 1.95 -2.88 10.76
CA ASN A 179 2.91 -3.00 9.66
C ASN A 179 3.65 -1.67 9.45
N GLY A 180 4.95 -1.64 9.77
CA GLY A 180 5.75 -0.41 9.74
C GLY A 180 5.87 0.20 8.33
N ILE A 181 5.89 -0.62 7.28
CA ILE A 181 5.93 -0.15 5.90
C ILE A 181 4.67 0.64 5.56
N SER A 182 3.52 0.08 5.91
CA SER A 182 2.22 0.72 5.72
C SER A 182 2.10 2.02 6.53
N ILE A 183 2.63 2.04 7.76
CA ILE A 183 2.63 3.23 8.62
C ILE A 183 3.51 4.34 8.07
N ILE A 184 4.68 4.03 7.50
CA ILE A 184 5.53 5.03 6.83
C ILE A 184 4.81 5.63 5.61
N LEU A 185 4.16 4.79 4.79
CA LEU A 185 3.32 5.27 3.67
C LEU A 185 2.18 6.17 4.15
N PHE A 186 1.47 5.74 5.20
CA PHE A 186 0.41 6.52 5.84
C PHE A 186 0.90 7.90 6.28
N ALA A 187 2.04 7.96 6.98
CA ALA A 187 2.64 9.21 7.43
C ALA A 187 3.07 10.10 6.26
N GLY A 188 3.64 9.52 5.20
CA GLY A 188 3.99 10.24 3.98
C GLY A 188 2.77 10.90 3.34
N ILE A 189 1.70 10.14 3.12
CA ILE A 189 0.47 10.65 2.50
C ILE A 189 -0.20 11.71 3.40
N LEU A 190 -0.33 11.43 4.69
CA LEU A 190 -0.98 12.33 5.65
C LEU A 190 -0.25 13.70 5.73
N SER A 191 1.06 13.70 5.59
CA SER A 191 1.86 14.92 5.62
C SER A 191 1.59 15.86 4.42
N ARG A 192 0.98 15.37 3.34
CA ARG A 192 0.61 16.16 2.16
C ARG A 192 -0.78 16.76 2.24
N VAL A 193 -1.61 16.33 3.20
CA VAL A 193 -2.98 16.83 3.35
C VAL A 193 -3.04 18.37 3.47
N PRO A 194 -2.21 19.04 4.29
CA PRO A 194 -2.23 20.51 4.35
C PRO A 194 -1.95 21.19 3.00
N VAL A 195 -1.02 20.62 2.22
CA VAL A 195 -0.70 21.13 0.88
C VAL A 195 -1.85 20.90 -0.09
N MET A 196 -2.51 19.76 -0.04
CA MET A 196 -3.69 19.46 -0.85
C MET A 196 -4.85 20.42 -0.53
N VAL A 197 -5.05 20.72 0.75
CA VAL A 197 -6.06 21.69 1.18
C VAL A 197 -5.73 23.08 0.65
N SER A 198 -4.49 23.54 0.76
CA SER A 198 -4.07 24.86 0.24
C SER A 198 -4.22 24.96 -1.28
N GLN A 199 -3.90 23.89 -2.02
CA GLN A 199 -4.12 23.82 -3.47
C GLN A 199 -5.62 23.84 -3.82
N GLY A 200 -6.47 23.17 -3.06
CA GLY A 200 -7.93 23.20 -3.21
C GLY A 200 -8.48 24.62 -3.00
N VAL A 201 -8.03 25.31 -1.95
CA VAL A 201 -8.41 26.70 -1.69
C VAL A 201 -7.94 27.64 -2.81
N ALA A 202 -6.69 27.50 -3.25
CA ALA A 202 -6.14 28.30 -4.36
C ALA A 202 -6.92 28.07 -5.66
N PHE A 203 -7.33 26.84 -5.95
CA PHE A 203 -8.19 26.52 -7.09
C PHE A 203 -9.58 27.16 -6.96
N GLY A 204 -10.17 27.11 -5.77
CA GLY A 204 -11.46 27.77 -5.47
C GLY A 204 -11.42 29.29 -5.67
N MET A 205 -10.32 29.94 -5.31
CA MET A 205 -10.14 31.39 -5.46
C MET A 205 -10.01 31.87 -6.91
N GLN A 206 -9.65 31.00 -7.86
CA GLN A 206 -9.50 31.39 -9.26
C GLN A 206 -10.82 31.80 -9.93
N LYS A 207 -11.92 31.11 -9.59
CA LYS A 207 -13.28 31.41 -10.10
C LYS A 207 -14.32 30.99 -9.06
N ALA A 208 -15.39 31.76 -8.90
CA ALA A 208 -16.48 31.44 -7.98
C ALA A 208 -17.10 30.04 -8.22
N THR A 209 -17.19 29.64 -9.48
CA THR A 209 -17.69 28.31 -9.90
C THR A 209 -16.80 27.17 -9.39
N ASN A 210 -15.52 27.40 -9.17
CA ASN A 210 -14.57 26.39 -8.69
C ASN A 210 -14.88 25.95 -7.26
N TRP A 211 -15.48 26.80 -6.43
CA TRP A 211 -15.89 26.45 -5.07
C TRP A 211 -16.93 25.32 -5.03
N LEU A 212 -17.82 25.26 -6.04
CA LEU A 212 -18.75 24.15 -6.19
C LEU A 212 -18.01 22.83 -6.44
N TRP A 213 -16.96 22.86 -7.28
CA TRP A 213 -16.13 21.69 -7.56
C TRP A 213 -15.31 21.26 -6.33
N VAL A 214 -14.78 22.22 -5.58
CA VAL A 214 -14.06 21.92 -4.31
C VAL A 214 -15.01 21.30 -3.28
N ALA A 215 -16.20 21.84 -3.11
CA ALA A 215 -17.21 21.29 -2.22
C ALA A 215 -17.64 19.87 -2.65
N LEU A 216 -17.87 19.65 -3.94
CA LEU A 216 -18.21 18.33 -4.48
C LEU A 216 -17.08 17.32 -4.28
N LEU A 217 -15.81 17.72 -4.45
CA LEU A 217 -14.65 16.87 -4.18
C LEU A 217 -14.56 16.48 -2.71
N ILE A 218 -14.78 17.42 -1.77
CA ILE A 218 -14.75 17.14 -0.34
C ILE A 218 -15.86 16.15 0.03
N VAL A 219 -17.09 16.37 -0.47
CA VAL A 219 -18.22 15.45 -0.24
C VAL A 219 -17.94 14.07 -0.83
N ALA A 220 -17.42 14.00 -2.06
CA ALA A 220 -17.06 12.74 -2.71
C ALA A 220 -15.97 12.00 -1.94
N MET A 221 -14.94 12.71 -1.43
CA MET A 221 -13.88 12.12 -0.62
C MET A 221 -14.42 11.57 0.72
N LEU A 222 -15.29 12.32 1.41
CA LEU A 222 -15.92 11.84 2.62
C LEU A 222 -16.81 10.62 2.38
N ALA A 223 -17.62 10.64 1.32
CA ALA A 223 -18.44 9.50 0.91
C ALA A 223 -17.57 8.27 0.61
N LEU A 224 -16.43 8.48 -0.04
CA LEU A 224 -15.47 7.44 -0.36
C LEU A 224 -14.83 6.85 0.90
N VAL A 225 -14.45 7.68 1.88
CA VAL A 225 -13.96 7.21 3.19
C VAL A 225 -15.00 6.36 3.90
N VAL A 226 -16.26 6.81 3.99
CA VAL A 226 -17.35 6.06 4.62
C VAL A 226 -17.55 4.72 3.90
N PHE A 227 -17.55 4.73 2.57
CA PHE A 227 -17.69 3.52 1.77
C PHE A 227 -16.54 2.52 1.99
N ILE A 228 -15.29 3.00 2.06
CA ILE A 228 -14.12 2.16 2.36
C ILE A 228 -14.24 1.53 3.75
N VAL A 229 -14.60 2.30 4.77
CA VAL A 229 -14.76 1.80 6.14
C VAL A 229 -15.87 0.74 6.19
N PHE A 230 -17.03 1.01 5.57
CA PHE A 230 -18.15 0.09 5.54
C PHE A 230 -17.80 -1.26 4.92
N ILE A 231 -17.10 -1.27 3.78
CA ILE A 231 -16.72 -2.53 3.10
C ILE A 231 -15.58 -3.26 3.83
N ASN A 232 -14.61 -2.53 4.42
CA ASN A 232 -13.51 -3.17 5.16
C ASN A 232 -13.97 -3.81 6.48
N ASP A 233 -15.08 -3.36 7.05
CA ASP A 233 -15.67 -3.98 8.23
C ASP A 233 -16.74 -5.02 7.89
N ALA A 234 -17.17 -5.07 6.63
CA ALA A 234 -18.13 -6.06 6.17
C ALA A 234 -17.53 -7.48 6.18
N GLU A 235 -18.26 -8.42 6.78
CA GLU A 235 -17.86 -9.82 6.85
C GLU A 235 -19.00 -10.76 6.45
N ARG A 236 -18.67 -11.85 5.77
CA ARG A 236 -19.58 -12.97 5.54
C ARG A 236 -19.40 -13.99 6.65
N ARG A 237 -20.43 -14.20 7.48
CA ARG A 237 -20.44 -15.19 8.57
C ARG A 237 -20.95 -16.51 8.04
N ILE A 238 -20.09 -17.53 8.02
CA ILE A 238 -20.46 -18.92 7.67
C ILE A 238 -20.78 -19.65 8.97
N PRO A 239 -22.01 -20.20 9.15
CA PRO A 239 -22.35 -20.96 10.36
C PRO A 239 -21.50 -22.25 10.43
N VAL A 240 -20.91 -22.50 11.58
CA VAL A 240 -20.16 -23.70 11.91
C VAL A 240 -20.73 -24.29 13.17
N GLN A 241 -20.99 -25.60 13.15
CA GLN A 241 -21.44 -26.36 14.31
C GLN A 241 -20.35 -27.30 14.77
N TYR A 242 -20.13 -27.35 16.08
CA TYR A 242 -19.23 -28.32 16.69
C TYR A 242 -20.00 -29.46 17.29
N ALA A 243 -19.51 -30.68 17.07
CA ALA A 243 -20.11 -31.87 17.65
C ALA A 243 -20.10 -31.78 19.18
N LYS A 244 -21.24 -32.16 19.81
CA LYS A 244 -21.31 -32.27 21.25
C LYS A 244 -20.43 -33.44 21.69
N ARG A 245 -19.53 -33.21 22.65
CA ARG A 245 -18.68 -34.26 23.21
C ARG A 245 -19.14 -34.53 24.66
N GLN A 246 -19.51 -35.77 24.95
CA GLN A 246 -19.86 -36.18 26.29
C GLN A 246 -18.57 -36.70 26.98
N VAL A 247 -18.20 -36.06 28.09
CA VAL A 247 -17.10 -36.52 28.95
C VAL A 247 -17.70 -36.85 30.31
N GLY A 248 -17.90 -38.12 30.59
CA GLY A 248 -18.62 -38.61 31.77
C GLY A 248 -20.09 -38.17 31.76
N ARG A 249 -20.59 -37.61 32.87
CA ARG A 249 -21.98 -37.11 33.01
C ARG A 249 -22.18 -35.67 32.48
N LYS A 250 -21.13 -34.97 32.06
CA LYS A 250 -21.22 -33.55 31.57
C LYS A 250 -21.11 -33.51 30.06
N MET A 251 -22.05 -32.83 29.41
CA MET A 251 -21.98 -32.50 28.00
C MET A 251 -21.15 -31.25 27.77
N TYR A 252 -20.07 -31.37 27.01
CA TYR A 252 -19.24 -30.26 26.55
C TYR A 252 -19.41 -30.08 25.05
N GLY A 253 -19.53 -28.82 24.59
CA GLY A 253 -19.65 -28.48 23.17
C GLY A 253 -21.09 -28.28 22.72
N GLY A 254 -21.31 -28.20 21.42
CA GLY A 254 -22.60 -27.86 20.81
C GLY A 254 -22.85 -26.39 20.66
N GLN A 255 -21.83 -25.55 20.83
CA GLN A 255 -21.90 -24.14 20.47
C GLN A 255 -21.88 -24.00 18.96
N SER A 256 -22.88 -23.30 18.43
CA SER A 256 -22.83 -22.83 17.04
C SER A 256 -22.00 -21.55 17.01
N THR A 257 -20.90 -21.58 16.28
CA THR A 257 -20.06 -20.42 16.01
C THR A 257 -20.14 -20.05 14.54
N HIS A 258 -19.53 -18.95 14.18
CA HIS A 258 -19.48 -18.48 12.80
C HIS A 258 -18.03 -18.35 12.39
N LEU A 259 -17.70 -18.77 11.18
CA LEU A 259 -16.43 -18.47 10.54
C LEU A 259 -16.56 -17.11 9.84
N PRO A 260 -15.95 -16.04 10.37
CA PRO A 260 -16.03 -14.74 9.74
C PRO A 260 -15.07 -14.68 8.56
N MET A 261 -15.57 -14.28 7.39
CA MET A 261 -14.78 -14.06 6.18
C MET A 261 -14.95 -12.59 5.77
N LYS A 262 -13.90 -11.80 5.83
CA LYS A 262 -13.94 -10.39 5.44
C LYS A 262 -14.22 -10.26 3.94
N VAL A 263 -15.00 -9.25 3.55
CA VAL A 263 -15.28 -8.96 2.13
C VAL A 263 -14.00 -8.49 1.42
N ASN A 264 -13.22 -7.65 2.06
CA ASN A 264 -11.89 -7.28 1.58
C ASN A 264 -10.82 -8.09 2.34
N MET A 265 -10.52 -9.31 1.85
CA MET A 265 -9.49 -10.17 2.44
C MET A 265 -8.08 -9.73 2.09
N SER A 266 -7.91 -9.20 0.88
CA SER A 266 -6.61 -8.82 0.33
C SER A 266 -6.09 -7.48 0.88
N GLY A 267 -6.91 -6.71 1.61
CA GLY A 267 -6.57 -5.38 2.10
C GLY A 267 -6.30 -4.40 0.97
N VAL A 268 -5.30 -3.56 1.15
CA VAL A 268 -4.91 -2.50 0.20
C VAL A 268 -3.80 -2.95 -0.76
N LEU A 269 -3.13 -4.07 -0.46
CA LEU A 269 -1.95 -4.54 -1.21
C LEU A 269 -2.18 -4.73 -2.71
N PRO A 270 -3.31 -5.31 -3.19
CA PRO A 270 -3.56 -5.46 -4.62
C PRO A 270 -3.56 -4.13 -5.38
N VAL A 271 -4.05 -3.06 -4.76
CA VAL A 271 -4.08 -1.71 -5.36
C VAL A 271 -2.67 -1.16 -5.50
N ILE A 272 -1.84 -1.31 -4.45
CA ILE A 272 -0.44 -0.87 -4.44
C ILE A 272 0.35 -1.65 -5.50
N PHE A 273 0.14 -2.96 -5.61
CA PHE A 273 0.81 -3.82 -6.59
C PHE A 273 0.42 -3.48 -8.02
N ALA A 274 -0.88 -3.39 -8.28
CA ALA A 274 -1.38 -2.98 -9.60
C ALA A 274 -0.83 -1.62 -10.02
N GLN A 275 -0.80 -0.66 -9.10
CA GLN A 275 -0.28 0.67 -9.33
C GLN A 275 1.23 0.67 -9.60
N SER A 276 2.00 -0.07 -8.82
CA SER A 276 3.45 -0.18 -9.01
C SER A 276 3.79 -0.70 -10.41
N ILE A 277 3.11 -1.77 -10.87
CA ILE A 277 3.36 -2.35 -12.18
C ILE A 277 2.82 -1.47 -13.31
N ALA A 278 1.59 -0.95 -13.18
CA ALA A 278 1.00 -0.07 -14.21
C ALA A 278 1.81 1.22 -14.40
N SER A 279 2.53 1.67 -13.36
CA SER A 279 3.36 2.86 -13.43
C SER A 279 4.77 2.63 -13.99
N LEU A 280 5.25 1.39 -14.09
CA LEU A 280 6.60 1.10 -14.56
C LEU A 280 6.91 1.65 -15.97
N PRO A 281 6.06 1.44 -17.00
CA PRO A 281 6.35 1.93 -18.34
C PRO A 281 6.49 3.45 -18.41
N ILE A 282 5.58 4.19 -17.75
CA ILE A 282 5.64 5.65 -17.69
C ILE A 282 6.88 6.12 -16.95
N THR A 283 7.24 5.45 -15.85
CA THR A 283 8.41 5.78 -15.05
C THR A 283 9.70 5.62 -15.88
N ILE A 284 9.81 4.54 -16.63
CA ILE A 284 10.96 4.29 -17.51
C ILE A 284 11.07 5.41 -18.56
N TRP A 285 9.98 5.75 -19.23
CA TRP A 285 9.99 6.84 -20.20
C TRP A 285 10.32 8.20 -19.59
N THR A 286 9.83 8.48 -18.41
CA THR A 286 10.15 9.73 -17.72
C THR A 286 11.63 9.84 -17.36
N PHE A 287 12.28 8.72 -17.07
CA PHE A 287 13.71 8.68 -16.75
C PHE A 287 14.60 8.79 -17.99
N ILE A 288 14.22 8.14 -19.09
CA ILE A 288 14.98 8.16 -20.37
C ILE A 288 14.73 9.49 -21.12
N GLY A 289 13.55 10.03 -21.02
CA GLY A 289 13.07 11.23 -21.71
C GLY A 289 11.72 10.98 -22.37
N ILE A 290 10.81 11.93 -22.24
CA ILE A 290 9.47 11.82 -22.82
C ILE A 290 9.59 11.93 -24.34
N PRO A 291 9.05 10.95 -25.11
CA PRO A 291 9.08 11.02 -26.57
C PRO A 291 8.28 12.24 -27.08
N THR A 292 8.84 12.95 -28.03
CA THR A 292 8.19 14.06 -28.73
C THR A 292 7.54 13.58 -30.01
N GLN A 293 6.41 14.17 -30.36
CA GLN A 293 5.64 13.81 -31.57
C GLN A 293 6.50 13.92 -32.85
N ASP A 294 7.41 14.91 -32.89
CA ASP A 294 8.25 15.16 -34.06
C ASP A 294 9.36 14.12 -34.28
N LYS A 295 9.87 13.52 -33.18
CA LYS A 295 10.99 12.55 -33.27
C LYS A 295 10.51 11.10 -33.42
N SER A 296 9.39 10.73 -32.82
CA SER A 296 8.88 9.36 -32.83
C SER A 296 7.37 9.33 -32.55
N PRO A 297 6.53 9.47 -33.60
CA PRO A 297 5.08 9.57 -33.44
C PRO A 297 4.47 8.32 -32.81
N VAL A 298 5.00 7.13 -33.11
CA VAL A 298 4.51 5.87 -32.53
C VAL A 298 4.80 5.79 -31.04
N ALA A 299 6.02 6.13 -30.62
CA ALA A 299 6.40 6.12 -29.20
C ALA A 299 5.60 7.17 -28.41
N TYR A 300 5.32 8.34 -29.01
CA TYR A 300 4.47 9.36 -28.40
C TYR A 300 3.01 8.90 -28.25
N ALA A 301 2.45 8.22 -29.25
CA ALA A 301 1.09 7.65 -29.17
C ALA A 301 0.99 6.58 -28.06
N ILE A 302 2.01 5.71 -27.94
CA ILE A 302 2.07 4.70 -26.88
C ILE A 302 2.19 5.39 -25.51
N TYR A 303 3.05 6.41 -25.38
CA TYR A 303 3.17 7.19 -24.15
C TYR A 303 1.83 7.82 -23.73
N GLN A 304 1.11 8.45 -24.66
CA GLN A 304 -0.21 9.01 -24.38
C GLN A 304 -1.25 7.95 -23.96
N ALA A 305 -1.18 6.76 -24.57
CA ALA A 305 -2.09 5.66 -24.21
C ALA A 305 -1.86 5.14 -22.79
N ILE A 306 -0.61 5.14 -22.34
CA ILE A 306 -0.21 4.64 -21.01
C ILE A 306 -0.25 5.73 -19.94
N ASP A 307 -0.39 7.02 -20.33
CA ASP A 307 -0.47 8.13 -19.37
C ASP A 307 -1.64 7.94 -18.39
N THR A 308 -1.43 8.33 -17.14
CA THR A 308 -2.41 8.22 -16.03
C THR A 308 -3.76 8.92 -16.33
N LYS A 309 -3.76 9.88 -17.25
CA LYS A 309 -4.96 10.58 -17.73
C LYS A 309 -5.75 9.80 -18.80
N SER A 310 -5.14 8.77 -19.37
CA SER A 310 -5.76 7.97 -20.44
C SER A 310 -6.83 7.02 -19.89
N VAL A 311 -7.90 6.82 -20.67
CA VAL A 311 -8.92 5.81 -20.36
C VAL A 311 -8.31 4.41 -20.43
N ILE A 312 -7.35 4.18 -21.35
CA ILE A 312 -6.66 2.90 -21.50
C ILE A 312 -5.91 2.55 -20.22
N TYR A 313 -5.19 3.52 -19.63
CA TYR A 313 -4.53 3.32 -18.33
C TYR A 313 -5.53 2.91 -17.24
N MET A 314 -6.67 3.61 -17.14
CA MET A 314 -7.69 3.32 -16.13
C MET A 314 -8.25 1.91 -16.27
N VAL A 315 -8.51 1.45 -17.52
CA VAL A 315 -9.02 0.09 -17.78
C VAL A 315 -7.96 -0.97 -17.45
N VAL A 316 -6.72 -0.77 -17.89
CA VAL A 316 -5.61 -1.70 -17.58
C VAL A 316 -5.38 -1.77 -16.07
N TYR A 317 -5.37 -0.62 -15.40
CA TYR A 317 -5.21 -0.55 -13.94
C TYR A 317 -6.33 -1.28 -13.20
N PHE A 318 -7.59 -1.13 -13.65
CA PHE A 318 -8.73 -1.87 -13.10
C PHE A 318 -8.58 -3.39 -13.25
N ILE A 319 -8.22 -3.86 -14.43
CA ILE A 319 -8.00 -5.28 -14.70
C ILE A 319 -6.85 -5.81 -13.84
N MET A 320 -5.77 -5.04 -13.69
CA MET A 320 -4.64 -5.41 -12.84
C MET A 320 -5.03 -5.51 -11.36
N ILE A 321 -5.87 -4.59 -10.85
CA ILE A 321 -6.37 -4.67 -9.46
C ILE A 321 -7.16 -5.97 -9.26
N ILE A 322 -8.03 -6.33 -10.20
CA ILE A 322 -8.78 -7.60 -10.13
C ILE A 322 -7.81 -8.78 -10.13
N GLY A 323 -6.87 -8.82 -11.07
CA GLY A 323 -5.87 -9.89 -11.16
C GLY A 323 -5.06 -10.06 -9.88
N PHE A 324 -4.52 -8.96 -9.33
CA PHE A 324 -3.77 -8.98 -8.09
C PHE A 324 -4.62 -9.32 -6.86
N SER A 325 -5.88 -8.92 -6.82
CA SER A 325 -6.79 -9.31 -5.75
C SER A 325 -7.00 -10.82 -5.71
N TYR A 326 -7.22 -11.46 -6.86
CA TYR A 326 -7.32 -12.90 -6.96
C TYR A 326 -6.00 -13.60 -6.61
N PHE A 327 -4.89 -13.11 -7.15
CA PHE A 327 -3.56 -13.62 -6.87
C PHE A 327 -3.25 -13.60 -5.37
N TYR A 328 -3.44 -12.46 -4.73
CA TYR A 328 -3.14 -12.29 -3.31
C TYR A 328 -4.07 -13.12 -2.41
N SER A 329 -5.35 -13.17 -2.74
CA SER A 329 -6.32 -14.00 -2.03
C SER A 329 -5.96 -15.50 -2.11
N SER A 330 -5.44 -15.98 -3.25
CA SER A 330 -5.03 -17.38 -3.42
C SER A 330 -3.81 -17.76 -2.58
N ILE A 331 -2.92 -16.80 -2.31
CA ILE A 331 -1.73 -17.01 -1.44
C ILE A 331 -2.13 -16.98 0.02
N GLN A 332 -2.98 -16.03 0.42
CA GLN A 332 -3.30 -15.78 1.81
C GLN A 332 -4.28 -16.79 2.40
N PHE A 333 -5.18 -17.32 1.57
CA PHE A 333 -6.22 -18.25 2.02
C PHE A 333 -6.09 -19.62 1.35
N ASN A 334 -5.87 -20.64 2.19
CA ASN A 334 -5.88 -22.03 1.76
C ASN A 334 -7.18 -22.71 2.21
N PRO A 335 -8.18 -22.90 1.32
CA PRO A 335 -9.45 -23.55 1.67
C PRO A 335 -9.31 -24.97 2.22
N VAL A 336 -8.26 -25.69 1.77
CA VAL A 336 -7.99 -27.07 2.22
C VAL A 336 -7.55 -27.07 3.68
N GLU A 337 -6.67 -26.15 4.04
CA GLU A 337 -6.17 -26.01 5.41
C GLU A 337 -7.30 -25.61 6.38
N ILE A 338 -8.14 -24.65 5.99
CA ILE A 338 -9.30 -24.21 6.78
C ILE A 338 -10.26 -25.38 7.01
N ALA A 339 -10.60 -26.12 5.97
CA ALA A 339 -11.51 -27.29 6.08
C ALA A 339 -10.91 -28.41 6.94
N ASN A 340 -9.60 -28.65 6.83
CA ASN A 340 -8.89 -29.64 7.65
C ASN A 340 -8.83 -29.22 9.12
N ASN A 341 -8.59 -27.95 9.40
CA ASN A 341 -8.58 -27.41 10.77
C ASN A 341 -9.97 -27.49 11.41
N LEU A 342 -11.03 -27.17 10.65
CA LEU A 342 -12.42 -27.38 11.11
C LEU A 342 -12.68 -28.86 11.43
N LYS A 343 -12.28 -29.78 10.54
CA LYS A 343 -12.44 -31.20 10.77
C LYS A 343 -11.68 -31.70 12.00
N LYS A 344 -10.43 -31.26 12.20
CA LYS A 344 -9.61 -31.61 13.37
C LYS A 344 -10.24 -31.15 14.68
N GLN A 345 -10.92 -30.00 14.66
CA GLN A 345 -11.61 -29.44 15.83
C GLN A 345 -13.03 -30.02 16.03
N GLY A 346 -13.46 -30.97 15.21
CA GLY A 346 -14.82 -31.53 15.27
C GLY A 346 -15.91 -30.60 14.79
N GLY A 347 -15.54 -29.54 14.04
CA GLY A 347 -16.46 -28.59 13.45
C GLY A 347 -16.91 -29.03 12.05
N PHE A 348 -18.14 -28.70 11.69
CA PHE A 348 -18.69 -28.91 10.36
C PHE A 348 -19.63 -27.77 9.95
N ILE A 349 -19.75 -27.58 8.64
CA ILE A 349 -20.69 -26.58 8.07
C ILE A 349 -22.01 -27.29 7.82
N PRO A 350 -23.15 -26.81 8.39
CA PRO A 350 -24.45 -27.41 8.16
C PRO A 350 -24.76 -27.56 6.66
N GLY A 351 -25.20 -28.76 6.27
CA GLY A 351 -25.50 -29.11 4.86
C GLY A 351 -24.31 -29.63 4.03
N PHE A 352 -23.08 -29.61 4.56
CA PHE A 352 -21.89 -30.11 3.87
C PHE A 352 -21.17 -31.17 4.69
N ARG A 353 -20.80 -32.29 4.05
CA ARG A 353 -19.99 -33.34 4.69
C ARG A 353 -18.56 -32.82 4.94
N PRO A 354 -17.93 -33.12 6.10
CA PRO A 354 -16.54 -32.82 6.35
C PRO A 354 -15.60 -33.39 5.28
N GLY A 355 -14.62 -32.65 4.83
CA GLY A 355 -13.66 -33.03 3.78
C GLY A 355 -13.83 -32.23 2.48
N LYS A 356 -13.69 -32.94 1.33
CA LYS A 356 -13.71 -32.31 0.00
C LYS A 356 -14.94 -31.40 -0.26
N PRO A 357 -16.20 -31.82 0.07
CA PRO A 357 -17.36 -30.95 -0.12
C PRO A 357 -17.29 -29.62 0.66
N THR A 358 -16.71 -29.66 1.86
CA THR A 358 -16.48 -28.45 2.66
C THR A 358 -15.43 -27.54 2.02
N VAL A 359 -14.35 -28.11 1.46
CA VAL A 359 -13.33 -27.36 0.71
C VAL A 359 -13.95 -26.66 -0.49
N ASP A 360 -14.74 -27.40 -1.30
CA ASP A 360 -15.37 -26.86 -2.51
C ASP A 360 -16.36 -25.74 -2.18
N PHE A 361 -17.12 -25.89 -1.10
CA PHE A 361 -18.02 -24.84 -0.62
C PHE A 361 -17.24 -23.57 -0.20
N ILE A 362 -16.20 -23.73 0.64
CA ILE A 362 -15.37 -22.59 1.09
C ILE A 362 -14.73 -21.91 -0.12
N LYS A 363 -14.17 -22.67 -1.08
CA LYS A 363 -13.58 -22.13 -2.31
C LYS A 363 -14.60 -21.34 -3.13
N LYS A 364 -15.83 -21.84 -3.27
CA LYS A 364 -16.91 -21.14 -3.98
C LYS A 364 -17.30 -19.82 -3.31
N VAL A 365 -17.38 -19.81 -1.98
CA VAL A 365 -17.68 -18.60 -1.20
C VAL A 365 -16.54 -17.60 -1.31
N LEU A 366 -15.28 -18.06 -1.16
CA LEU A 366 -14.08 -17.22 -1.31
C LEU A 366 -14.04 -16.53 -2.68
N ASN A 367 -14.25 -17.26 -3.76
CA ASN A 367 -14.22 -16.71 -5.11
C ASN A 367 -15.27 -15.62 -5.31
N LYS A 368 -16.48 -15.80 -4.77
CA LYS A 368 -17.55 -14.80 -4.87
C LYS A 368 -17.24 -13.54 -4.05
N ILE A 369 -16.75 -13.70 -2.84
CA ILE A 369 -16.37 -12.60 -1.96
C ILE A 369 -15.20 -11.83 -2.59
N ASN A 370 -14.20 -12.55 -3.09
CA ASN A 370 -13.03 -11.96 -3.70
C ASN A 370 -13.35 -11.17 -4.98
N LEU A 371 -14.28 -11.68 -5.82
CA LEU A 371 -14.75 -10.93 -6.98
C LEU A 371 -15.39 -9.60 -6.58
N PHE A 372 -16.27 -9.62 -5.58
CA PHE A 372 -16.89 -8.40 -5.07
C PHE A 372 -15.85 -7.43 -4.48
N GLY A 373 -14.93 -7.93 -3.66
CA GLY A 373 -13.83 -7.16 -3.09
C GLY A 373 -12.91 -6.55 -4.15
N ALA A 374 -12.58 -7.32 -5.21
CA ALA A 374 -11.75 -6.85 -6.31
C ALA A 374 -12.41 -5.73 -7.12
N ILE A 375 -13.71 -5.88 -7.46
CA ILE A 375 -14.49 -4.85 -8.15
C ILE A 375 -14.59 -3.60 -7.28
N TYR A 376 -14.87 -3.75 -6.00
CA TYR A 376 -14.91 -2.65 -5.04
C TYR A 376 -13.58 -1.88 -5.02
N LEU A 377 -12.45 -2.58 -4.84
CA LEU A 377 -11.12 -1.95 -4.85
C LEU A 377 -10.85 -1.22 -6.16
N GLY A 378 -11.21 -1.81 -7.29
CA GLY A 378 -11.06 -1.20 -8.61
C GLY A 378 -11.88 0.08 -8.77
N ILE A 379 -13.16 0.08 -8.36
CA ILE A 379 -14.02 1.26 -8.40
C ILE A 379 -13.44 2.38 -7.53
N VAL A 380 -13.07 2.06 -6.29
CA VAL A 380 -12.53 3.04 -5.34
C VAL A 380 -11.19 3.61 -5.82
N ALA A 381 -10.34 2.80 -6.46
CA ALA A 381 -9.06 3.24 -7.02
C ALA A 381 -9.22 4.18 -8.24
N ILE A 382 -10.22 3.94 -9.08
CA ILE A 382 -10.43 4.70 -10.32
C ILE A 382 -11.31 5.94 -10.10
N CYS A 383 -12.25 5.91 -9.16
CA CYS A 383 -13.16 7.01 -8.89
C CYS A 383 -12.46 8.38 -8.78
N PRO A 384 -11.36 8.53 -8.04
CA PRO A 384 -10.65 9.80 -7.95
C PRO A 384 -9.95 10.24 -9.24
N LEU A 385 -9.48 9.29 -10.06
CA LEU A 385 -8.88 9.59 -11.36
C LEU A 385 -9.95 10.17 -12.32
N ILE A 386 -11.16 9.60 -12.28
CA ILE A 386 -12.31 10.12 -13.04
C ILE A 386 -12.71 11.51 -12.54
N LEU A 387 -12.83 11.70 -11.22
CA LEU A 387 -13.18 12.98 -10.61
C LEU A 387 -12.18 14.08 -10.99
N GLY A 388 -10.88 13.79 -10.94
CA GLY A 388 -9.84 14.74 -11.32
C GLY A 388 -9.90 15.13 -12.81
N LYS A 389 -10.25 14.18 -13.68
CA LYS A 389 -10.46 14.46 -15.11
C LYS A 389 -11.68 15.35 -15.35
N LEU A 390 -12.77 15.14 -14.60
CA LEU A 390 -14.01 15.95 -14.69
C LEU A 390 -13.79 17.39 -14.18
N VAL A 391 -13.03 17.54 -13.07
CA VAL A 391 -12.71 18.86 -12.49
C VAL A 391 -11.68 19.62 -13.31
N GLY A 392 -10.98 18.96 -14.24
CA GLY A 392 -9.91 19.56 -15.05
C GLY A 392 -8.64 19.88 -14.23
N ASN A 393 -8.60 19.47 -12.96
CA ASN A 393 -7.44 19.65 -12.09
C ASN A 393 -6.96 18.29 -11.57
N SER A 394 -6.03 17.72 -12.29
CA SER A 394 -5.51 16.40 -12.01
C SER A 394 -4.65 16.34 -10.75
N SER A 395 -4.15 17.45 -10.23
CA SER A 395 -3.42 17.49 -8.95
C SER A 395 -4.31 17.13 -7.77
N LEU A 396 -5.61 17.44 -7.84
CA LEU A 396 -6.61 17.09 -6.84
C LEU A 396 -7.03 15.60 -6.93
N ALA A 397 -6.86 14.97 -8.10
CA ALA A 397 -7.21 13.57 -8.34
C ALA A 397 -6.24 12.56 -7.71
N ILE A 398 -4.97 12.93 -7.61
CA ILE A 398 -3.90 12.06 -7.09
C ILE A 398 -4.14 11.70 -5.62
N GLY A 399 -4.85 12.57 -4.87
CA GLY A 399 -5.20 12.30 -3.47
C GLY A 399 -6.08 11.07 -3.23
N GLY A 400 -6.83 10.63 -4.23
CA GLY A 400 -7.87 9.62 -4.01
C GLY A 400 -7.37 8.19 -3.85
N THR A 401 -6.40 7.73 -4.63
CA THR A 401 -5.77 6.41 -4.42
C THR A 401 -5.05 6.37 -3.07
N SER A 402 -4.50 7.51 -2.64
CA SER A 402 -3.89 7.66 -1.33
C SER A 402 -4.89 7.52 -0.18
N VAL A 403 -6.17 7.90 -0.38
CA VAL A 403 -7.22 7.76 0.64
C VAL A 403 -7.48 6.30 0.99
N ILE A 404 -7.47 5.39 -0.01
CA ILE A 404 -7.63 3.94 0.25
C ILE A 404 -6.52 3.46 1.18
N ILE A 405 -5.27 3.87 0.88
CA ILE A 405 -4.10 3.47 1.67
C ILE A 405 -4.22 4.04 3.08
N VAL A 406 -4.56 5.32 3.22
CA VAL A 406 -4.68 5.98 4.54
C VAL A 406 -5.77 5.32 5.39
N VAL A 407 -6.95 5.13 4.84
CA VAL A 407 -8.08 4.53 5.57
C VAL A 407 -7.81 3.06 5.89
N GLY A 408 -7.28 2.29 4.93
CA GLY A 408 -6.95 0.88 5.11
C GLY A 408 -5.90 0.69 6.21
N VAL A 409 -4.80 1.43 6.15
CA VAL A 409 -3.72 1.35 7.15
C VAL A 409 -4.20 1.80 8.53
N ALA A 410 -5.02 2.87 8.61
CA ALA A 410 -5.60 3.31 9.89
C ALA A 410 -6.44 2.21 10.54
N LEU A 411 -7.31 1.56 9.76
CA LEU A 411 -8.15 0.45 10.23
C LEU A 411 -7.32 -0.76 10.65
N GLU A 412 -6.33 -1.16 9.84
CA GLU A 412 -5.44 -2.28 10.16
C GLU A 412 -4.63 -2.02 11.44
N THR A 413 -4.12 -0.80 11.61
CA THR A 413 -3.35 -0.41 12.80
C THR A 413 -4.20 -0.44 14.07
N VAL A 414 -5.45 0.06 13.99
CA VAL A 414 -6.38 0.01 15.13
C VAL A 414 -6.75 -1.44 15.48
N LYS A 415 -7.03 -2.29 14.48
CA LYS A 415 -7.29 -3.72 14.69
C LYS A 415 -6.09 -4.46 15.27
N ALA A 416 -4.87 -4.11 14.86
CA ALA A 416 -3.64 -4.65 15.44
C ALA A 416 -3.48 -4.26 16.91
N LEU A 417 -3.80 -3.00 17.28
CA LEU A 417 -3.82 -2.55 18.67
C LEU A 417 -4.88 -3.30 19.50
N GLU A 418 -6.10 -3.44 18.99
CA GLU A 418 -7.18 -4.17 19.66
C GLU A 418 -6.81 -5.63 19.90
N SER A 419 -6.24 -6.29 18.91
CA SER A 419 -5.75 -7.67 19.04
C SER A 419 -4.68 -7.81 20.13
N GLN A 420 -3.71 -6.87 20.19
CA GLN A 420 -2.68 -6.88 21.23
C GLN A 420 -3.23 -6.59 22.64
N MET A 421 -4.28 -5.77 22.76
CA MET A 421 -4.96 -5.53 24.03
C MET A 421 -5.72 -6.77 24.51
N LEU A 422 -6.46 -7.44 23.62
CA LEU A 422 -7.23 -8.65 23.96
C LEU A 422 -6.32 -9.79 24.43
N MET A 423 -5.19 -10.02 23.76
CA MET A 423 -4.24 -11.05 24.19
C MET A 423 -3.71 -10.85 25.61
N ARG A 424 -3.69 -9.62 26.12
CA ARG A 424 -3.21 -9.31 27.47
C ARG A 424 -4.28 -9.36 28.54
N GLN A 425 -5.53 -9.03 28.21
CA GLN A 425 -6.62 -9.24 29.15
C GLN A 425 -6.78 -10.73 29.51
N TYR A 426 -6.47 -11.62 28.56
CA TYR A 426 -6.47 -13.07 28.84
C TYR A 426 -5.29 -13.53 29.75
N LYS A 427 -4.12 -12.88 29.67
CA LYS A 427 -2.99 -13.20 30.56
C LYS A 427 -3.24 -12.79 32.00
N GLY A 428 -3.89 -11.65 32.24
CA GLY A 428 -4.23 -11.17 33.59
C GLY A 428 -5.34 -11.96 34.29
N PHE A 429 -5.96 -12.94 33.61
CA PHE A 429 -6.93 -13.87 34.22
C PHE A 429 -6.28 -15.19 34.66
N LEU A 430 -5.02 -15.42 34.28
CA LEU A 430 -4.27 -16.65 34.57
C LEU A 430 -3.15 -16.45 35.61
N GLU A 431 -2.89 -15.20 36.02
CA GLU A 431 -2.11 -14.78 37.18
C GLU A 431 -3.05 -14.41 38.33
#